data_5c4e5da5ab83572c69b7456434c01a5f
#
_entry.id   5c4e5da5ab83572c69b7456434c01a5f
#
_cell.length_a   1.000
_cell.length_b   1.000
_cell.length_c   1.000
_cell.angle_alpha   90.00
_cell.angle_beta   90.00
_cell.angle_gamma   90.00
#
_symmetry.space_group_name_H-M   'P 1'
#
loop_
_entity.id
_entity.type
_entity.pdbx_description
1 polymer ?
#
loop_
_entity_poly.entity_id
_entity_poly.type
_entity_poly.pdbx_seq_one_letter_code
_entity_poly.pdbx_strand_id
1 'polypeptide(L)'
;MTKMVFQKQILKDINWQIASEDCWLLTGPSGSGKTMLLRLILGLEKPDSGSVNLLGDYKYASVNAGVVFQEDRLCEQFSALENVAMVNERLSEMVAGEELSKFLPQERLTVPVCELDPVERRLVVMIRACIIPSDILLLDEPFRGMDSDLRDKVIAYIRDKAGHKGIVFVQQDDSGLEFCRKFVL
;
A
#
# COMPACT_ATOMS: atom_id res chain seq x y z
N MET A 1 20.72 1.26 -5.72
CA MET A 1 20.17 0.61 -6.93
C MET A 1 19.83 1.62 -8.01
N THR A 2 19.92 1.20 -9.25
CA THR A 2 19.66 2.05 -10.42
C THR A 2 18.68 1.35 -11.34
N LYS A 3 17.79 2.10 -11.97
CA LYS A 3 16.83 1.58 -12.96
C LYS A 3 16.75 2.49 -14.18
N MET A 4 16.84 1.87 -15.35
CA MET A 4 16.64 2.53 -16.64
C MET A 4 15.37 2.00 -17.31
N VAL A 5 14.60 2.89 -17.95
CA VAL A 5 13.46 2.52 -18.79
C VAL A 5 13.55 3.31 -20.09
N PHE A 6 13.47 2.62 -21.23
CA PHE A 6 13.61 3.23 -22.56
C PHE A 6 14.86 4.10 -22.68
N GLN A 7 16.02 3.61 -22.21
CA GLN A 7 17.32 4.32 -22.19
C GLN A 7 17.35 5.60 -21.31
N LYS A 8 16.29 5.90 -20.57
CA LYS A 8 16.28 6.98 -19.58
C LYS A 8 16.49 6.41 -18.19
N GLN A 9 17.51 6.94 -17.50
CA GLN A 9 17.72 6.60 -16.09
C GLN A 9 16.62 7.22 -15.24
N ILE A 10 15.81 6.37 -14.58
CA ILE A 10 14.71 6.80 -13.71
C ILE A 10 15.15 6.90 -12.25
N LEU A 11 15.89 5.88 -11.78
CA LEU A 11 16.44 5.85 -10.43
C LEU A 11 17.95 5.81 -10.50
N LYS A 12 18.63 6.62 -9.68
CA LYS A 12 20.08 6.72 -9.64
C LYS A 12 20.56 6.63 -8.19
N ASP A 13 21.49 5.70 -7.95
CA ASP A 13 22.25 5.55 -6.71
C ASP A 13 21.38 5.57 -5.43
N ILE A 14 20.20 4.91 -5.51
CA ILE A 14 19.29 4.84 -4.37
C ILE A 14 19.91 3.95 -3.28
N ASN A 15 20.12 4.56 -2.12
CA ASN A 15 20.52 3.88 -0.89
C ASN A 15 19.47 4.18 0.19
N TRP A 16 18.63 3.19 0.49
CA TRP A 16 17.53 3.34 1.43
C TRP A 16 17.35 2.06 2.25
N GLN A 17 17.22 2.21 3.54
CA GLN A 17 16.96 1.13 4.48
C GLN A 17 15.62 1.40 5.17
N ILE A 18 14.78 0.38 5.21
CA ILE A 18 13.47 0.41 5.88
C ILE A 18 13.50 -0.69 6.93
N ALA A 19 13.29 -0.32 8.18
CA ALA A 19 13.19 -1.24 9.30
C ALA A 19 11.74 -1.47 9.72
N SER A 20 11.52 -2.46 10.58
CA SER A 20 10.25 -2.61 11.30
C SER A 20 9.96 -1.35 12.10
N GLU A 21 8.68 -0.98 12.19
CA GLU A 21 8.19 0.23 12.88
C GLU A 21 8.58 1.56 12.22
N ASP A 22 9.41 1.54 11.18
CA ASP A 22 9.68 2.77 10.42
C ASP A 22 8.41 3.23 9.69
N CYS A 23 8.18 4.55 9.70
CA CYS A 23 7.20 5.20 8.85
C CYS A 23 7.90 6.13 7.89
N TRP A 24 7.77 5.88 6.60
CA TRP A 24 8.37 6.66 5.53
C TRP A 24 7.33 7.28 4.62
N LEU A 25 7.56 8.51 4.24
CA LEU A 25 6.91 9.19 3.13
C LEU A 25 7.90 9.30 1.96
N LEU A 26 7.67 8.49 0.94
CA LEU A 26 8.38 8.59 -0.34
C LEU A 26 7.70 9.66 -1.19
N THR A 27 8.38 10.77 -1.40
CA THR A 27 7.86 11.91 -2.16
C THR A 27 8.76 12.28 -3.33
N GLY A 28 8.30 13.17 -4.19
CA GLY A 28 9.01 13.65 -5.38
C GLY A 28 8.03 13.97 -6.51
N PRO A 29 8.50 14.62 -7.57
CA PRO A 29 7.65 15.02 -8.69
C PRO A 29 7.02 13.81 -9.40
N SER A 30 5.97 14.06 -10.20
CA SER A 30 5.39 13.02 -11.04
C SER A 30 6.45 12.48 -12.01
N GLY A 31 6.50 11.15 -12.17
CA GLY A 31 7.51 10.50 -13.04
C GLY A 31 8.90 10.36 -12.43
N SER A 32 9.14 10.73 -11.15
CA SER A 32 10.46 10.55 -10.51
C SER A 32 10.82 9.09 -10.21
N GLY A 33 9.89 8.15 -10.42
CA GLY A 33 10.16 6.72 -10.23
C GLY A 33 9.65 6.13 -8.91
N LYS A 34 8.80 6.84 -8.15
CA LYS A 34 8.25 6.35 -6.87
C LYS A 34 7.61 4.96 -6.97
N THR A 35 6.66 4.81 -7.88
CA THR A 35 6.01 3.50 -8.13
C THR A 35 7.02 2.45 -8.63
N MET A 36 8.01 2.85 -9.43
CA MET A 36 9.08 1.95 -9.87
C MET A 36 9.91 1.47 -8.68
N LEU A 37 10.22 2.35 -7.74
CA LEU A 37 10.94 1.97 -6.51
C LEU A 37 10.16 0.95 -5.68
N LEU A 38 8.83 1.13 -5.53
CA LEU A 38 7.99 0.13 -4.87
C LEU A 38 8.02 -1.22 -5.60
N ARG A 39 7.96 -1.21 -6.93
CA ARG A 39 8.01 -2.46 -7.73
C ARG A 39 9.34 -3.18 -7.56
N LEU A 40 10.45 -2.45 -7.44
CA LEU A 40 11.77 -3.01 -7.15
C LEU A 40 11.82 -3.62 -5.74
N ILE A 41 11.27 -2.94 -4.72
CA ILE A 41 11.18 -3.46 -3.35
C ILE A 41 10.37 -4.76 -3.31
N LEU A 42 9.27 -4.82 -4.05
CA LEU A 42 8.40 -6.00 -4.15
C LEU A 42 9.00 -7.15 -4.99
N GLY A 43 10.13 -6.92 -5.66
CA GLY A 43 10.70 -7.89 -6.59
C GLY A 43 9.90 -8.09 -7.88
N LEU A 44 8.92 -7.22 -8.16
CA LEU A 44 8.15 -7.21 -9.40
C LEU A 44 8.98 -6.68 -10.60
N GLU A 45 10.05 -5.99 -10.29
CA GLU A 45 11.06 -5.51 -11.25
C GLU A 45 12.45 -5.80 -10.70
N LYS A 46 13.44 -5.90 -11.59
CA LYS A 46 14.85 -6.06 -11.21
C LYS A 46 15.61 -4.76 -11.45
N PRO A 47 16.50 -4.35 -10.53
CA PRO A 47 17.38 -3.23 -10.78
C PRO A 47 18.39 -3.57 -11.89
N ASP A 48 18.81 -2.59 -12.69
CA ASP A 48 19.85 -2.79 -13.72
C ASP A 48 21.24 -2.87 -13.07
N SER A 49 21.42 -2.24 -11.91
CA SER A 49 22.63 -2.37 -11.08
C SER A 49 22.29 -2.22 -9.61
N GLY A 50 23.11 -2.79 -8.73
CA GLY A 50 22.85 -2.87 -7.29
C GLY A 50 21.87 -4.00 -6.94
N SER A 51 21.35 -3.97 -5.72
CA SER A 51 20.48 -5.03 -5.20
C SER A 51 19.42 -4.48 -4.25
N VAL A 52 18.33 -5.21 -4.10
CA VAL A 52 17.38 -5.07 -3.01
C VAL A 52 17.58 -6.28 -2.12
N ASN A 53 17.95 -6.05 -0.87
CA ASN A 53 18.25 -7.11 0.09
C ASN A 53 17.26 -7.03 1.25
N LEU A 54 16.79 -8.19 1.67
CA LEU A 54 16.08 -8.37 2.94
C LEU A 54 17.13 -8.60 4.03
N LEU A 55 17.09 -7.79 5.08
CA LEU A 55 18.00 -7.91 6.21
C LEU A 55 17.35 -8.76 7.30
N GLY A 56 18.11 -9.71 7.88
CA GLY A 56 17.66 -10.61 8.94
C GLY A 56 17.38 -12.03 8.45
N ASP A 57 16.87 -12.88 9.37
CA ASP A 57 16.53 -14.29 9.11
C ASP A 57 15.22 -14.44 8.32
N TYR A 58 15.18 -13.89 7.13
CA TYR A 58 14.01 -13.99 6.26
C TYR A 58 13.87 -15.40 5.69
N LYS A 59 12.72 -16.04 5.97
CA LYS A 59 12.37 -17.36 5.41
C LYS A 59 11.96 -17.30 3.94
N TYR A 60 11.71 -16.12 3.40
CA TYR A 60 11.14 -15.90 2.07
C TYR A 60 12.13 -15.14 1.17
N ALA A 61 12.15 -15.50 -0.09
CA ALA A 61 12.99 -14.84 -1.10
C ALA A 61 12.47 -13.44 -1.51
N SER A 62 11.28 -13.06 -1.07
CA SER A 62 10.62 -11.78 -1.39
C SER A 62 10.01 -11.16 -0.14
N VAL A 63 9.86 -9.83 -0.18
CA VAL A 63 9.17 -9.07 0.87
C VAL A 63 7.72 -9.53 0.98
N ASN A 64 7.28 -9.86 2.19
CA ASN A 64 5.88 -10.10 2.48
C ASN A 64 5.22 -8.75 2.79
N ALA A 65 4.49 -8.20 1.81
CA ALA A 65 3.97 -6.85 1.87
C ALA A 65 2.45 -6.78 1.69
N GLY A 66 1.79 -5.96 2.50
CA GLY A 66 0.48 -5.41 2.18
C GLY A 66 0.64 -4.25 1.21
N VAL A 67 -0.01 -4.30 0.05
CA VAL A 67 0.25 -3.33 -1.02
C VAL A 67 -1.03 -2.67 -1.50
N VAL A 68 -0.99 -1.35 -1.58
CA VAL A 68 -1.93 -0.52 -2.31
C VAL A 68 -1.19 0.08 -3.50
N PHE A 69 -1.58 -0.29 -4.72
CA PHE A 69 -1.07 0.33 -5.94
C PHE A 69 -1.90 1.56 -6.32
N GLN A 70 -1.39 2.37 -7.22
CA GLN A 70 -2.12 3.50 -7.78
C GLN A 70 -3.44 3.06 -8.45
N GLU A 71 -3.43 1.87 -9.07
CA GLU A 71 -4.61 1.19 -9.60
C GLU A 71 -5.21 0.28 -8.53
N ASP A 72 -6.54 0.24 -8.40
CA ASP A 72 -7.20 -0.47 -7.29
C ASP A 72 -7.10 -2.00 -7.37
N ARG A 73 -6.96 -2.58 -8.56
CA ARG A 73 -6.77 -4.03 -8.78
C ARG A 73 -7.73 -4.89 -7.98
N LEU A 74 -9.02 -4.59 -8.06
CA LEU A 74 -10.11 -5.35 -7.48
C LEU A 74 -10.68 -6.35 -8.50
N CYS A 75 -11.28 -7.42 -7.99
CA CYS A 75 -12.11 -8.32 -8.79
C CYS A 75 -13.47 -7.67 -8.99
N GLU A 76 -13.68 -7.06 -10.14
CA GLU A 76 -14.80 -6.15 -10.44
C GLU A 76 -16.19 -6.71 -10.16
N GLN A 77 -16.39 -8.02 -10.40
CA GLN A 77 -17.67 -8.71 -10.22
C GLN A 77 -17.89 -9.22 -8.79
N PHE A 78 -16.88 -9.13 -7.94
CA PHE A 78 -16.96 -9.54 -6.55
C PHE A 78 -17.32 -8.34 -5.68
N SER A 79 -18.03 -8.63 -4.59
CA SER A 79 -18.35 -7.62 -3.59
C SER A 79 -17.12 -7.11 -2.85
N ALA A 80 -17.28 -6.03 -2.09
CA ALA A 80 -16.24 -5.53 -1.19
C ALA A 80 -15.81 -6.63 -0.20
N LEU A 81 -16.79 -7.34 0.37
CA LEU A 81 -16.58 -8.41 1.33
C LEU A 81 -15.73 -9.55 0.72
N GLU A 82 -16.10 -10.04 -0.47
CA GLU A 82 -15.37 -11.09 -1.16
C GLU A 82 -13.96 -10.65 -1.56
N ASN A 83 -13.79 -9.40 -2.05
CA ASN A 83 -12.46 -8.86 -2.39
C ASN A 83 -11.52 -8.77 -1.18
N VAL A 84 -12.04 -8.59 0.00
CA VAL A 84 -11.25 -8.55 1.23
C VAL A 84 -11.03 -9.95 1.80
N ALA A 85 -12.04 -10.81 1.80
CA ALA A 85 -11.93 -12.16 2.37
C ALA A 85 -11.00 -13.08 1.57
N MET A 86 -10.98 -12.95 0.22
CA MET A 86 -10.23 -13.86 -0.66
C MET A 86 -8.71 -13.85 -0.49
N VAL A 87 -8.14 -12.81 0.12
CA VAL A 87 -6.67 -12.67 0.19
C VAL A 87 -6.03 -13.52 1.28
N ASN A 88 -6.83 -14.09 2.17
CA ASN A 88 -6.33 -14.95 3.22
C ASN A 88 -7.39 -15.99 3.62
N GLU A 89 -7.12 -17.26 3.39
CA GLU A 89 -8.02 -18.37 3.71
C GLU A 89 -8.43 -18.45 5.19
N ARG A 90 -7.65 -17.83 6.09
CA ARG A 90 -7.95 -17.76 7.53
C ARG A 90 -8.83 -16.56 7.88
N LEU A 91 -9.08 -15.67 6.95
CA LEU A 91 -9.90 -14.48 7.16
C LEU A 91 -11.36 -14.85 6.91
N SER A 92 -12.19 -14.88 7.94
CA SER A 92 -13.62 -15.08 7.76
C SER A 92 -14.28 -13.83 7.15
N GLU A 93 -15.36 -14.04 6.41
CA GLU A 93 -16.18 -12.93 5.91
C GLU A 93 -16.70 -12.03 7.05
N MET A 94 -16.90 -12.59 8.23
CA MET A 94 -17.31 -11.82 9.43
C MET A 94 -16.24 -10.78 9.78
N VAL A 95 -14.98 -11.18 9.87
CA VAL A 95 -13.86 -10.25 10.16
C VAL A 95 -13.68 -9.24 9.05
N ALA A 96 -13.79 -9.67 7.79
CA ALA A 96 -13.73 -8.75 6.64
C ALA A 96 -14.87 -7.72 6.70
N GLY A 97 -16.08 -8.14 7.04
CA GLY A 97 -17.25 -7.29 7.21
C GLY A 97 -17.09 -6.29 8.34
N GLU A 98 -16.57 -6.71 9.50
CA GLU A 98 -16.29 -5.82 10.64
C GLU A 98 -15.27 -4.72 10.25
N GLU A 99 -14.23 -5.07 9.52
CA GLU A 99 -13.23 -4.08 9.09
C GLU A 99 -13.79 -3.11 8.04
N LEU A 100 -14.54 -3.60 7.07
CA LEU A 100 -15.20 -2.78 6.05
C LEU A 100 -16.24 -1.83 6.65
N SER A 101 -17.02 -2.30 7.63
CA SER A 101 -18.09 -1.51 8.31
C SER A 101 -17.57 -0.29 9.08
N LYS A 102 -16.25 -0.18 9.28
CA LYS A 102 -15.63 1.03 9.86
C LYS A 102 -15.71 2.23 8.92
N PHE A 103 -15.85 1.97 7.61
CA PHE A 103 -15.78 2.97 6.56
C PHE A 103 -16.94 2.94 5.58
N LEU A 104 -17.54 1.77 5.36
CA LEU A 104 -18.62 1.57 4.41
C LEU A 104 -19.92 1.19 5.12
N PRO A 105 -21.08 1.71 4.68
CA PRO A 105 -22.37 1.27 5.20
C PRO A 105 -22.64 -0.18 4.78
N GLN A 106 -23.43 -0.87 5.61
CA GLN A 106 -23.67 -2.32 5.50
C GLN A 106 -24.16 -2.76 4.11
N GLU A 107 -25.01 -1.95 3.48
CA GLU A 107 -25.57 -2.22 2.16
C GLU A 107 -24.53 -2.15 1.03
N ARG A 108 -23.36 -1.53 1.26
CA ARG A 108 -22.27 -1.43 0.29
C ARG A 108 -21.30 -2.62 0.36
N LEU A 109 -21.37 -3.43 1.41
CA LEU A 109 -20.43 -4.54 1.62
C LEU A 109 -20.63 -5.70 0.64
N THR A 110 -21.88 -5.91 0.20
CA THR A 110 -22.29 -7.07 -0.60
C THR A 110 -22.55 -6.78 -2.07
N VAL A 111 -22.45 -5.51 -2.49
CA VAL A 111 -22.57 -5.16 -3.91
C VAL A 111 -21.23 -5.36 -4.63
N PRO A 112 -21.25 -5.69 -5.93
CA PRO A 112 -20.03 -5.78 -6.74
C PRO A 112 -19.22 -4.49 -6.69
N VAL A 113 -17.89 -4.58 -6.62
CA VAL A 113 -17.05 -3.39 -6.51
C VAL A 113 -17.09 -2.48 -7.73
N CYS A 114 -17.54 -2.97 -8.88
CA CYS A 114 -17.80 -2.12 -10.06
C CYS A 114 -18.94 -1.10 -9.84
N GLU A 115 -19.81 -1.33 -8.86
CA GLU A 115 -20.91 -0.43 -8.48
C GLU A 115 -20.52 0.56 -7.35
N LEU A 116 -19.34 0.40 -6.78
CA LEU A 116 -18.79 1.28 -5.75
C LEU A 116 -18.21 2.54 -6.39
N ASP A 117 -18.30 3.66 -5.66
CA ASP A 117 -17.61 4.87 -6.08
C ASP A 117 -16.08 4.74 -5.94
N PRO A 118 -15.30 5.66 -6.54
CA PRO A 118 -13.84 5.58 -6.49
C PRO A 118 -13.25 5.61 -5.07
N VAL A 119 -13.88 6.32 -4.13
CA VAL A 119 -13.41 6.40 -2.73
C VAL A 119 -13.72 5.11 -1.99
N GLU A 120 -14.92 4.58 -2.15
CA GLU A 120 -15.33 3.28 -1.61
C GLU A 120 -14.40 2.16 -2.10
N ARG A 121 -14.10 2.12 -3.40
CA ARG A 121 -13.15 1.16 -4.00
C ARG A 121 -11.76 1.29 -3.37
N ARG A 122 -11.30 2.53 -3.18
CA ARG A 122 -9.99 2.80 -2.55
C ARG A 122 -9.94 2.30 -1.11
N LEU A 123 -11.04 2.46 -0.35
CA LEU A 123 -11.17 1.92 1.00
C LEU A 123 -11.11 0.39 1.02
N VAL A 124 -11.77 -0.30 0.09
CA VAL A 124 -11.71 -1.76 -0.03
C VAL A 124 -10.26 -2.23 -0.25
N VAL A 125 -9.52 -1.61 -1.18
CA VAL A 125 -8.11 -1.94 -1.45
C VAL A 125 -7.25 -1.71 -0.22
N MET A 126 -7.47 -0.60 0.47
CA MET A 126 -6.74 -0.24 1.68
C MET A 126 -6.95 -1.25 2.80
N ILE A 127 -8.20 -1.57 3.11
CA ILE A 127 -8.54 -2.54 4.14
C ILE A 127 -7.94 -3.89 3.79
N ARG A 128 -8.09 -4.34 2.54
CA ARG A 128 -7.50 -5.58 2.04
C ARG A 128 -5.98 -5.65 2.28
N ALA A 129 -5.26 -4.56 2.01
CA ALA A 129 -3.82 -4.51 2.21
C ALA A 129 -3.41 -4.50 3.69
N CYS A 130 -4.19 -3.87 4.56
CA CYS A 130 -3.87 -3.72 5.98
C CYS A 130 -4.11 -5.00 6.80
N ILE A 131 -5.12 -5.80 6.43
CA ILE A 131 -5.53 -6.96 7.24
C ILE A 131 -4.72 -8.23 6.97
N ILE A 132 -3.99 -8.30 5.88
CA ILE A 132 -3.14 -9.46 5.60
C ILE A 132 -1.92 -9.50 6.53
N PRO A 133 -1.49 -10.69 6.95
CA PRO A 133 -0.20 -10.83 7.61
C PRO A 133 0.91 -10.37 6.68
N SER A 134 1.64 -9.35 7.08
CA SER A 134 2.73 -8.76 6.29
C SER A 134 3.77 -8.12 7.19
N ASP A 135 4.98 -7.92 6.68
CA ASP A 135 6.09 -7.31 7.40
C ASP A 135 6.17 -5.80 7.14
N ILE A 136 5.58 -5.37 6.02
CA ILE A 136 5.56 -3.97 5.57
C ILE A 136 4.27 -3.64 4.83
N LEU A 137 3.84 -2.39 4.94
CA LEU A 137 2.77 -1.80 4.13
C LEU A 137 3.39 -0.83 3.11
N LEU A 138 3.09 -1.03 1.84
CA LEU A 138 3.53 -0.18 0.73
C LEU A 138 2.30 0.45 0.06
N LEU A 139 2.10 1.74 0.26
CA LEU A 139 0.84 2.42 -0.02
C LEU A 139 1.05 3.55 -1.04
N ASP A 140 0.72 3.29 -2.32
CA ASP A 140 0.89 4.23 -3.43
C ASP A 140 -0.40 5.06 -3.63
N GLU A 141 -0.32 6.36 -3.35
CA GLU A 141 -1.42 7.34 -3.37
C GLU A 141 -2.67 6.85 -2.61
N PRO A 142 -2.53 6.40 -1.34
CA PRO A 142 -3.59 5.70 -0.64
C PRO A 142 -4.85 6.56 -0.42
N PHE A 143 -4.73 7.87 -0.34
CA PHE A 143 -5.82 8.79 0.04
C PHE A 143 -6.47 9.50 -1.15
N ARG A 144 -6.27 9.00 -2.37
CA ARG A 144 -6.83 9.63 -3.57
C ARG A 144 -8.35 9.73 -3.50
N GLY A 145 -8.87 10.94 -3.66
CA GLY A 145 -10.30 11.25 -3.66
C GLY A 145 -10.93 11.39 -2.27
N MET A 146 -10.18 11.19 -1.19
CA MET A 146 -10.68 11.36 0.17
C MET A 146 -10.60 12.83 0.62
N ASP A 147 -11.59 13.28 1.37
CA ASP A 147 -11.52 14.53 2.11
C ASP A 147 -10.60 14.40 3.34
N SER A 148 -10.36 15.51 4.06
CA SER A 148 -9.47 15.54 5.22
C SER A 148 -9.93 14.62 6.35
N ASP A 149 -11.22 14.60 6.64
CA ASP A 149 -11.77 13.86 7.77
C ASP A 149 -11.70 12.34 7.56
N LEU A 150 -12.01 11.90 6.34
CA LEU A 150 -11.87 10.50 5.97
C LEU A 150 -10.40 10.09 5.92
N ARG A 151 -9.53 10.93 5.37
CA ARG A 151 -8.08 10.72 5.32
C ARG A 151 -7.50 10.50 6.72
N ASP A 152 -7.84 11.34 7.69
CA ASP A 152 -7.37 11.23 9.07
C ASP A 152 -7.82 9.92 9.72
N LYS A 153 -9.08 9.52 9.50
CA LYS A 153 -9.60 8.23 9.96
C LYS A 153 -8.84 7.05 9.32
N VAL A 154 -8.54 7.13 8.03
CA VAL A 154 -7.81 6.09 7.31
C VAL A 154 -6.34 6.03 7.77
N ILE A 155 -5.69 7.16 8.02
CA ILE A 155 -4.34 7.21 8.60
C ILE A 155 -4.32 6.53 9.97
N ALA A 156 -5.29 6.86 10.84
CA ALA A 156 -5.40 6.23 12.14
C ALA A 156 -5.60 4.71 12.05
N TYR A 157 -6.45 4.26 11.12
CA TYR A 157 -6.68 2.85 10.84
C TYR A 157 -5.41 2.14 10.34
N ILE A 158 -4.70 2.71 9.37
CA ILE A 158 -3.44 2.14 8.85
C ILE A 158 -2.43 1.96 9.98
N ARG A 159 -2.27 2.96 10.84
CA ARG A 159 -1.33 2.90 11.96
C ARG A 159 -1.70 1.84 12.98
N ASP A 160 -2.99 1.70 13.30
CA ASP A 160 -3.50 0.64 14.18
C ASP A 160 -3.20 -0.76 13.61
N LYS A 161 -3.50 -0.98 12.31
CA LYS A 161 -3.28 -2.26 11.64
C LYS A 161 -1.81 -2.56 11.33
N ALA A 162 -0.99 -1.55 11.22
CA ALA A 162 0.43 -1.74 11.00
C ALA A 162 1.11 -2.41 12.21
N GLY A 163 0.75 -2.02 13.44
CA GLY A 163 1.41 -2.53 14.64
C GLY A 163 2.93 -2.31 14.54
N HIS A 164 3.70 -3.39 14.46
CA HIS A 164 5.17 -3.36 14.31
C HIS A 164 5.66 -3.38 12.85
N LYS A 165 4.78 -3.34 11.87
CA LYS A 165 5.15 -3.34 10.45
C LYS A 165 5.81 -2.03 10.07
N GLY A 166 6.75 -2.07 9.12
CA GLY A 166 7.18 -0.87 8.42
C GLY A 166 6.05 -0.30 7.55
N ILE A 167 5.97 1.01 7.41
CA ILE A 167 5.00 1.68 6.53
C ILE A 167 5.74 2.58 5.55
N VAL A 168 5.40 2.48 4.28
CA VAL A 168 5.84 3.41 3.24
C VAL A 168 4.63 3.99 2.54
N PHE A 169 4.38 5.26 2.78
CA PHE A 169 3.45 6.06 2.00
C PHE A 169 4.17 6.62 0.78
N VAL A 170 3.55 6.54 -0.38
CA VAL A 170 4.03 7.21 -1.60
C VAL A 170 3.00 8.26 -1.98
N GLN A 171 3.37 9.53 -1.83
CA GLN A 171 2.48 10.64 -2.08
C GLN A 171 3.25 11.94 -2.32
N GLN A 172 2.63 12.90 -3.00
CA GLN A 172 3.23 14.23 -3.19
C GLN A 172 2.93 15.15 -2.02
N ASP A 173 1.68 15.14 -1.54
CA ASP A 173 1.22 15.92 -0.40
C ASP A 173 1.53 15.19 0.91
N ASP A 174 2.12 15.88 1.88
CA ASP A 174 2.50 15.34 3.18
C ASP A 174 1.50 15.62 4.31
N SER A 175 0.37 16.24 3.99
CA SER A 175 -0.68 16.58 4.97
C SER A 175 -1.12 15.33 5.74
N GLY A 176 -1.09 15.38 7.07
CA GLY A 176 -1.42 14.27 7.95
C GLY A 176 -0.34 13.18 8.05
N LEU A 177 0.81 13.33 7.37
CA LEU A 177 1.93 12.38 7.37
C LEU A 177 3.22 13.00 7.93
N GLU A 178 3.12 14.09 8.67
CA GLU A 178 4.27 14.82 9.27
C GLU A 178 5.07 13.97 10.25
N PHE A 179 4.46 12.89 10.77
CA PHE A 179 5.11 11.92 11.64
C PHE A 179 6.04 10.95 10.89
N CYS A 180 5.95 10.86 9.57
CA CYS A 180 6.80 10.00 8.76
C CYS A 180 8.14 10.66 8.46
N ARG A 181 9.20 9.84 8.37
CA ARG A 181 10.46 10.26 7.77
C ARG A 181 10.27 10.47 6.27
N LYS A 182 10.88 11.51 5.71
CA LYS A 182 10.79 11.79 4.28
C LYS A 182 11.96 11.18 3.51
N PHE A 183 11.66 10.52 2.39
CA PHE A 183 12.61 10.11 1.37
C PHE A 183 12.19 10.77 0.05
N VAL A 184 13.06 11.60 -0.51
CA VAL A 184 12.75 12.42 -1.69
C VAL A 184 13.48 11.86 -2.91
N LEU A 185 12.75 11.60 -4.01
CA LEU A 185 13.28 11.18 -5.32
C LEU A 185 13.40 12.36 -6.29
#